data_47bf27a463ae9fe8f15133e86e111e54
#
_entry.id   47bf27a463ae9fe8f15133e86e111e54
#
_cell.length_a   1.000
_cell.length_b   1.000
_cell.length_c   1.000
_cell.angle_alpha   90.00
_cell.angle_beta   90.00
_cell.angle_gamma   90.00
#
_symmetry.space_group_name_H-M   'P 1'
#
loop_
_entity.id
_entity.type
_entity.pdbx_description
1 polymer ?
#
loop_
_entity_poly.entity_id
_entity_poly.type
_entity_poly.pdbx_seq_one_letter_code
_entity_poly.pdbx_strand_id
1 'polypeptide(L)'
;PANIERIEIVKGAASSLYGSDAIAGVINIITKKNRDKVSLSNTTRVGSYGDILESVQIGFGHKRVNSTTSLSTTHTDGWRNTTQGWDHHEVMDGTVTRTVNRSTNFTLRENLTYKVNDRLSLSADGSFYQKWNYRPHGAFKYYTYDQFYRNFDVAGGAKYALGGQNFLSVDLTYGNYSYFYNYHHKDVTNFFDPETGLRITRYPGEHILETSQQRFLGQAKSVFHLGENNI
;
A
#
# COMPACT_ATOMS: atom_id res chain seq x y z
N PRO A 1 3.68 2.57 9.69
CA PRO A 1 5.06 2.68 10.16
C PRO A 1 5.38 1.85 11.40
N ALA A 2 4.37 1.40 12.19
CA ALA A 2 4.60 0.68 13.45
C ALA A 2 5.40 -0.64 13.29
N ASN A 3 5.32 -1.26 12.12
CA ASN A 3 6.01 -2.52 11.81
C ASN A 3 7.39 -2.36 11.17
N ILE A 4 7.90 -1.14 11.02
CA ILE A 4 9.20 -0.89 10.42
C ILE A 4 10.28 -0.98 11.49
N GLU A 5 11.30 -1.82 11.27
CA GLU A 5 12.51 -1.88 12.09
C GLU A 5 13.48 -0.78 11.67
N ARG A 6 13.75 -0.69 10.35
CA ARG A 6 14.60 0.33 9.76
C ARG A 6 14.30 0.54 8.28
N ILE A 7 14.71 1.67 7.78
CA ILE A 7 14.67 2.03 6.36
C ILE A 7 16.10 2.20 5.89
N GLU A 8 16.48 1.48 4.87
CA GLU A 8 17.79 1.58 4.21
C GLU A 8 17.61 2.30 2.89
N ILE A 9 18.38 3.37 2.67
CA ILE A 9 18.32 4.15 1.45
C ILE A 9 19.65 3.97 0.72
N VAL A 10 19.59 3.35 -0.46
CA VAL A 10 20.72 3.22 -1.37
C VAL A 10 20.57 4.29 -2.44
N LYS A 11 21.48 5.25 -2.47
CA LYS A 11 21.50 6.34 -3.47
C LYS A 11 22.32 5.91 -4.69
N GLY A 12 21.85 6.29 -5.87
CA GLY A 12 22.51 5.98 -7.14
C GLY A 12 21.97 4.71 -7.81
N ALA A 13 22.52 4.38 -8.97
CA ALA A 13 22.09 3.26 -9.76
C ALA A 13 22.35 1.93 -9.04
N ALA A 14 21.30 1.20 -8.71
CA ALA A 14 21.36 -0.09 -8.03
C ALA A 14 20.60 -1.18 -8.81
N SER A 15 20.40 -0.97 -10.11
CA SER A 15 19.63 -1.85 -10.99
C SER A 15 20.20 -3.28 -11.09
N SER A 16 21.51 -3.43 -10.91
CA SER A 16 22.16 -4.75 -10.90
C SER A 16 21.74 -5.63 -9.72
N LEU A 17 21.30 -5.02 -8.60
CA LEU A 17 20.90 -5.75 -7.38
C LEU A 17 19.37 -5.77 -7.17
N TYR A 18 18.66 -4.74 -7.67
CA TYR A 18 17.26 -4.51 -7.35
C TYR A 18 16.34 -4.42 -8.58
N GLY A 19 16.89 -4.63 -9.79
CA GLY A 19 16.13 -4.62 -11.03
C GLY A 19 16.13 -3.27 -11.76
N SER A 20 15.53 -3.25 -12.95
CA SER A 20 15.57 -2.12 -13.89
C SER A 20 15.01 -0.81 -13.33
N ASP A 21 14.12 -0.87 -12.36
CA ASP A 21 13.44 0.31 -11.80
C ASP A 21 14.31 1.07 -10.80
N ALA A 22 15.46 0.48 -10.37
CA ALA A 22 16.36 1.07 -9.40
C ALA A 22 17.42 2.00 -10.05
N ILE A 23 16.98 2.94 -10.89
CA ILE A 23 17.86 3.85 -11.64
C ILE A 23 18.39 4.97 -10.75
N ALA A 24 17.53 5.59 -9.94
CA ALA A 24 17.88 6.72 -9.08
C ALA A 24 18.25 6.31 -7.66
N GLY A 25 17.89 5.11 -7.24
CA GLY A 25 18.14 4.58 -5.91
C GLY A 25 17.10 3.55 -5.48
N VAL A 26 17.30 3.03 -4.27
CA VAL A 26 16.42 2.03 -3.65
C VAL A 26 16.10 2.44 -2.22
N ILE A 27 14.85 2.29 -1.84
CA ILE A 27 14.41 2.38 -0.46
C ILE A 27 14.02 0.97 -0.01
N ASN A 28 14.82 0.39 0.87
CA ASN A 28 14.57 -0.93 1.43
C ASN A 28 13.96 -0.79 2.83
N ILE A 29 12.74 -1.28 2.99
CA ILE A 29 12.01 -1.21 4.26
C ILE A 29 12.11 -2.57 4.95
N ILE A 30 12.84 -2.59 6.06
CA ILE A 30 13.02 -3.79 6.88
C ILE A 30 11.95 -3.78 7.98
N THR A 31 11.15 -4.83 8.02
CA THR A 31 10.11 -4.99 9.03
C THR A 31 10.66 -5.68 10.28
N LYS A 32 10.06 -5.35 11.43
CA LYS A 32 10.38 -5.98 12.72
C LYS A 32 10.12 -7.48 12.67
N LYS A 33 11.07 -8.26 13.17
CA LYS A 33 10.88 -9.68 13.44
C LYS A 33 10.50 -9.85 14.90
N ASN A 34 9.45 -10.62 15.14
CA ASN A 34 9.10 -10.96 16.52
C ASN A 34 10.16 -11.86 17.13
N ARG A 35 10.70 -11.49 18.31
CA ARG A 35 11.67 -12.28 19.08
C ARG A 35 11.04 -12.99 20.27
N ASP A 36 9.84 -12.59 20.64
CA ASP A 36 9.12 -13.11 21.78
C ASP A 36 8.20 -14.27 21.38
N LYS A 37 7.84 -15.10 22.34
CA LYS A 37 6.87 -16.18 22.09
C LYS A 37 5.54 -15.62 21.61
N VAL A 38 5.06 -14.56 22.27
CA VAL A 38 3.88 -13.79 21.90
C VAL A 38 4.18 -12.33 22.20
N SER A 39 3.86 -11.45 21.30
CA SER A 39 3.92 -10.01 21.51
C SER A 39 2.64 -9.36 21.01
N LEU A 40 2.18 -8.35 21.71
CA LEU A 40 1.06 -7.51 21.34
C LEU A 40 1.51 -6.06 21.48
N SER A 41 1.33 -5.26 20.47
CA SER A 41 1.49 -3.82 20.55
C SER A 41 0.29 -3.12 19.94
N ASN A 42 -0.10 -2.03 20.57
CA ASN A 42 -1.14 -1.14 20.11
C ASN A 42 -0.55 0.28 20.02
N THR A 43 -0.99 1.02 19.01
CA THR A 43 -0.67 2.43 18.84
C THR A 43 -1.92 3.16 18.43
N THR A 44 -2.37 4.06 19.28
CA THR A 44 -3.46 4.99 19.01
C THR A 44 -2.87 6.40 18.86
N ARG A 45 -3.23 7.10 17.80
CA ARG A 45 -2.87 8.49 17.58
C ARG A 45 -4.13 9.28 17.25
N VAL A 46 -4.28 10.41 17.89
CA VAL A 46 -5.35 11.38 17.63
C VAL A 46 -4.70 12.72 17.27
N GLY A 47 -5.19 13.36 16.26
CA GLY A 47 -4.67 14.62 15.75
C GLY A 47 -5.77 15.61 15.37
N SER A 48 -5.37 16.77 14.88
CA SER A 48 -6.29 17.78 14.34
C SER A 48 -7.05 17.24 13.12
N TYR A 49 -8.18 17.86 12.81
CA TYR A 49 -9.02 17.52 11.66
C TYR A 49 -9.57 16.08 11.67
N GLY A 50 -9.87 15.57 12.87
CA GLY A 50 -10.38 14.20 13.00
C GLY A 50 -9.36 13.13 12.61
N ASP A 51 -8.05 13.46 12.64
CA ASP A 51 -7.00 12.46 12.36
C ASP A 51 -6.96 11.43 13.49
N ILE A 52 -7.27 10.20 13.16
CA ILE A 52 -7.23 9.06 14.07
C ILE A 52 -6.46 7.94 13.37
N LEU A 53 -5.46 7.41 14.06
CA LEU A 53 -4.78 6.19 13.67
C LEU A 53 -4.91 5.17 14.79
N GLU A 54 -5.35 3.98 14.42
CA GLU A 54 -5.33 2.82 15.28
C GLU A 54 -4.50 1.74 14.61
N SER A 55 -3.56 1.13 15.34
CA SER A 55 -2.70 0.08 14.84
C SER A 55 -2.46 -0.98 15.90
N VAL A 56 -2.76 -2.23 15.55
CA VAL A 56 -2.52 -3.40 16.39
C VAL A 56 -1.53 -4.30 15.67
N GLN A 57 -0.53 -4.76 16.40
CA GLN A 57 0.43 -5.74 15.91
C GLN A 57 0.51 -6.91 16.87
N ILE A 58 0.35 -8.11 16.33
CA ILE A 58 0.44 -9.39 17.06
C ILE A 58 1.63 -10.14 16.49
N GLY A 59 2.56 -10.50 17.34
CA GLY A 59 3.70 -11.31 17.00
C GLY A 59 3.64 -12.68 17.67
N PHE A 60 3.98 -13.71 16.94
CA PHE A 60 4.16 -15.06 17.45
C PHE A 60 5.52 -15.60 17.02
N GLY A 61 6.30 -16.09 17.98
CA GLY A 61 7.61 -16.68 17.72
C GLY A 61 7.77 -17.99 18.48
N HIS A 62 8.06 -19.05 17.78
CA HIS A 62 8.39 -20.35 18.38
C HIS A 62 9.43 -21.05 17.53
N LYS A 63 10.48 -21.57 18.14
CA LYS A 63 11.64 -22.29 17.54
C LYS A 63 11.84 -22.19 16.01
N ARG A 64 10.85 -22.61 15.22
CA ARG A 64 10.90 -22.68 13.76
C ARG A 64 9.94 -21.74 13.06
N VAL A 65 8.96 -21.19 13.76
CA VAL A 65 7.91 -20.32 13.20
C VAL A 65 8.07 -18.93 13.75
N ASN A 66 7.98 -17.93 12.90
CA ASN A 66 7.83 -16.54 13.29
C ASN A 66 6.73 -15.94 12.42
N SER A 67 5.72 -15.37 13.09
CA SER A 67 4.59 -14.71 12.45
C SER A 67 4.41 -13.32 13.04
N THR A 68 4.04 -12.37 12.19
CA THR A 68 3.70 -11.02 12.59
C THR A 68 2.50 -10.54 11.79
N THR A 69 1.37 -10.41 12.47
CA THR A 69 0.14 -9.85 11.92
C THR A 69 0.05 -8.39 12.32
N SER A 70 -0.18 -7.50 11.35
CA SER A 70 -0.38 -6.07 11.60
C SER A 70 -1.69 -5.62 10.99
N LEU A 71 -2.50 -4.96 11.81
CA LEU A 71 -3.77 -4.36 11.42
C LEU A 71 -3.67 -2.86 11.71
N SER A 72 -4.04 -2.02 10.76
CA SER A 72 -4.13 -0.59 11.01
C SER A 72 -5.25 0.07 10.23
N THR A 73 -5.83 1.08 10.83
CA THR A 73 -6.78 1.97 10.19
C THR A 73 -6.39 3.42 10.47
N THR A 74 -6.59 4.28 9.49
CA THR A 74 -6.52 5.72 9.69
C THR A 74 -7.76 6.37 9.13
N HIS A 75 -8.21 7.40 9.82
CA HIS A 75 -9.30 8.25 9.39
C HIS A 75 -8.89 9.71 9.54
N THR A 76 -9.34 10.55 8.63
CA THR A 76 -9.28 12.00 8.77
C THR A 76 -10.52 12.64 8.15
N ASP A 77 -11.06 13.64 8.82
CA ASP A 77 -12.13 14.46 8.25
C ASP A 77 -11.59 15.42 7.18
N GLY A 78 -10.26 15.56 7.12
CA GLY A 78 -9.57 16.41 6.17
C GLY A 78 -9.64 17.89 6.54
N TRP A 79 -9.04 18.69 5.71
CA TRP A 79 -8.98 20.15 5.90
C TRP A 79 -9.31 20.87 4.60
N ARG A 80 -9.65 22.13 4.70
CA ARG A 80 -9.88 22.97 3.53
C ARG A 80 -8.55 23.30 2.87
N ASN A 81 -8.36 22.87 1.63
CA ASN A 81 -7.13 23.10 0.86
C ASN A 81 -7.10 24.47 0.21
N THR A 82 -8.24 25.07 -0.06
CA THR A 82 -8.35 26.37 -0.72
C THR A 82 -9.36 27.26 0.00
N THR A 83 -9.09 28.54 0.02
CA THR A 83 -10.01 29.57 0.53
C THR A 83 -10.89 30.15 -0.58
N GLN A 84 -10.54 29.90 -1.83
CA GLN A 84 -11.29 30.35 -3.02
C GLN A 84 -11.87 29.13 -3.73
N GLY A 85 -13.12 29.22 -4.13
CA GLY A 85 -13.71 28.29 -5.06
C GLY A 85 -12.90 28.32 -6.35
N TRP A 86 -12.29 27.19 -6.68
CA TRP A 86 -11.46 27.08 -7.89
C TRP A 86 -12.30 26.84 -9.11
N ASP A 87 -13.56 26.54 -8.91
CA ASP A 87 -14.45 26.15 -9.99
C ASP A 87 -15.59 27.16 -10.11
N HIS A 88 -15.75 27.77 -11.26
CA HIS A 88 -16.87 28.64 -11.60
C HIS A 88 -18.22 27.99 -11.28
N HIS A 89 -18.27 26.69 -11.19
CA HIS A 89 -19.49 25.92 -10.97
C HIS A 89 -19.91 25.88 -9.51
N GLU A 90 -18.99 26.03 -8.58
CA GLU A 90 -19.28 26.03 -7.14
C GLU A 90 -19.75 27.40 -6.66
N VAL A 91 -19.31 28.44 -7.34
CA VAL A 91 -19.80 29.82 -7.08
C VAL A 91 -21.24 29.97 -7.56
N MET A 92 -21.66 29.24 -8.58
CA MET A 92 -23.03 29.32 -9.10
C MET A 92 -24.08 28.68 -8.20
N ASP A 93 -23.68 27.68 -7.41
CA ASP A 93 -24.62 27.00 -6.47
C ASP A 93 -24.63 27.62 -5.07
N GLY A 94 -23.87 28.70 -4.84
CA GLY A 94 -23.75 29.32 -3.52
C GLY A 94 -23.09 28.43 -2.48
N THR A 95 -22.56 27.27 -2.88
CA THR A 95 -21.85 26.38 -2.01
C THR A 95 -20.37 26.75 -1.99
N VAL A 96 -19.86 27.01 -0.79
CA VAL A 96 -18.43 27.21 -0.59
C VAL A 96 -17.73 25.88 -0.82
N THR A 97 -16.86 25.83 -1.82
CA THR A 97 -16.03 24.65 -2.08
C THR A 97 -15.31 24.24 -0.82
N ARG A 98 -15.62 23.10 -0.36
CA ARG A 98 -14.85 22.42 0.66
C ARG A 98 -14.08 21.31 -0.02
N THR A 99 -12.88 21.60 -0.50
CA THR A 99 -11.97 20.50 -0.85
C THR A 99 -11.58 19.83 0.45
N VAL A 100 -12.33 18.84 0.83
CA VAL A 100 -12.09 18.09 2.05
C VAL A 100 -11.37 16.81 1.62
N ASN A 101 -10.13 16.65 2.04
CA ASN A 101 -9.39 15.41 1.88
C ASN A 101 -9.79 14.37 2.94
N ARG A 102 -11.09 14.24 3.17
CA ARG A 102 -11.61 13.20 4.05
C ARG A 102 -11.23 11.83 3.49
N SER A 103 -10.62 11.02 4.31
CA SER A 103 -10.25 9.68 3.89
C SER A 103 -10.27 8.70 5.06
N THR A 104 -10.53 7.44 4.71
CA THR A 104 -10.36 6.31 5.61
C THR A 104 -9.53 5.27 4.89
N ASN A 105 -8.53 4.72 5.55
CA ASN A 105 -7.81 3.57 5.02
C ASN A 105 -7.76 2.43 6.03
N PHE A 106 -7.57 1.26 5.49
CA PHE A 106 -7.42 0.02 6.22
C PHE A 106 -6.24 -0.76 5.64
N THR A 107 -5.40 -1.31 6.50
CA THR A 107 -4.26 -2.13 6.11
C THR A 107 -4.22 -3.38 6.99
N LEU A 108 -4.15 -4.54 6.34
CA LEU A 108 -3.83 -5.81 6.96
C LEU A 108 -2.53 -6.32 6.35
N ARG A 109 -1.61 -6.78 7.18
CA ARG A 109 -0.36 -7.40 6.72
C ARG A 109 -0.02 -8.59 7.59
N GLU A 110 0.40 -9.66 6.93
CA GLU A 110 0.95 -10.86 7.55
C GLU A 110 2.35 -11.10 7.02
N ASN A 111 3.28 -11.42 7.93
CA ASN A 111 4.61 -11.90 7.61
C ASN A 111 4.85 -13.22 8.33
N LEU A 112 5.10 -14.27 7.62
CA LEU A 112 5.36 -15.60 8.15
C LEU A 112 6.74 -16.08 7.71
N THR A 113 7.52 -16.60 8.63
CA THR A 113 8.78 -17.29 8.35
C THR A 113 8.78 -18.64 9.02
N TYR A 114 9.14 -19.67 8.27
CA TYR A 114 9.26 -21.05 8.77
C TYR A 114 10.66 -21.60 8.50
N LYS A 115 11.37 -21.99 9.55
CA LYS A 115 12.65 -22.70 9.44
C LYS A 115 12.39 -24.19 9.27
N VAL A 116 12.53 -24.71 8.08
CA VAL A 116 12.40 -26.14 7.79
C VAL A 116 13.52 -26.92 8.53
N ASN A 117 14.75 -26.41 8.41
CA ASN A 117 15.95 -26.89 9.12
C ASN A 117 16.96 -25.74 9.25
N ASP A 118 18.18 -26.03 9.69
CA ASP A 118 19.22 -25.01 9.90
C ASP A 118 19.70 -24.34 8.59
N ARG A 119 19.43 -24.95 7.45
CA ARG A 119 19.83 -24.41 6.13
C ARG A 119 18.67 -23.83 5.33
N LEU A 120 17.47 -24.36 5.45
CA LEU A 120 16.31 -23.96 4.67
C LEU A 120 15.29 -23.18 5.49
N SER A 121 14.99 -21.98 5.05
CA SER A 121 13.88 -21.14 5.56
C SER A 121 12.93 -20.80 4.44
N LEU A 122 11.65 -20.84 4.75
CA LEU A 122 10.56 -20.41 3.88
C LEU A 122 9.95 -19.12 4.44
N SER A 123 9.49 -18.25 3.57
CA SER A 123 8.72 -17.05 3.92
C SER A 123 7.43 -16.99 3.14
N ALA A 124 6.41 -16.41 3.76
CA ALA A 124 5.17 -16.03 3.12
C ALA A 124 4.75 -14.66 3.65
N ASP A 125 4.44 -13.76 2.75
CA ASP A 125 4.01 -12.41 3.07
C ASP A 125 2.70 -12.14 2.36
N GLY A 126 1.78 -11.47 3.05
CA GLY A 126 0.52 -11.03 2.50
C GLY A 126 0.20 -9.62 2.95
N SER A 127 -0.35 -8.81 2.06
CA SER A 127 -0.86 -7.51 2.41
C SER A 127 -2.17 -7.21 1.70
N PHE A 128 -3.06 -6.57 2.42
CA PHE A 128 -4.29 -6.00 1.90
C PHE A 128 -4.35 -4.54 2.33
N TYR A 129 -4.57 -3.66 1.37
CA TYR A 129 -4.73 -2.23 1.59
C TYR A 129 -6.00 -1.76 0.90
N GLN A 130 -6.78 -0.97 1.60
CA GLN A 130 -7.96 -0.33 1.07
C GLN A 130 -7.97 1.13 1.53
N LYS A 131 -8.27 2.03 0.61
CA LYS A 131 -8.44 3.45 0.92
C LYS A 131 -9.66 3.99 0.22
N TRP A 132 -10.43 4.75 0.97
CA TRP A 132 -11.56 5.51 0.49
C TRP A 132 -11.27 7.01 0.68
N ASN A 133 -11.28 7.75 -0.42
CA ASN A 133 -11.18 9.20 -0.43
C ASN A 133 -12.53 9.79 -0.79
N TYR A 134 -13.11 10.54 0.12
CA TYR A 134 -14.32 11.29 -0.14
C TYR A 134 -14.00 12.57 -0.92
N ARG A 135 -14.63 12.74 -2.06
CA ARG A 135 -14.56 13.94 -2.87
C ARG A 135 -15.96 14.48 -3.06
N PRO A 136 -16.39 15.52 -2.29
CA PRO A 136 -17.75 16.06 -2.35
C PRO A 136 -18.07 16.71 -3.69
N HIS A 137 -17.05 17.23 -4.39
CA HIS A 137 -17.18 17.79 -5.72
C HIS A 137 -15.99 17.34 -6.56
N GLY A 138 -16.26 16.63 -7.62
CA GLY A 138 -15.25 16.31 -8.64
C GLY A 138 -14.78 17.57 -9.34
N ALA A 139 -13.66 17.48 -10.02
CA ALA A 139 -13.17 18.57 -10.88
C ALA A 139 -14.14 18.91 -12.02
N PHE A 140 -15.17 18.10 -12.22
CA PHE A 140 -16.16 18.23 -13.27
C PHE A 140 -17.55 18.50 -12.70
N LYS A 141 -18.22 19.47 -13.26
CA LYS A 141 -19.54 20.01 -12.88
C LYS A 141 -20.65 18.98 -12.66
N TYR A 142 -20.52 17.81 -13.24
CA TYR A 142 -21.67 16.95 -13.48
C TYR A 142 -21.78 15.74 -12.56
N TYR A 143 -20.81 15.48 -11.68
CA TYR A 143 -20.89 14.34 -10.80
C TYR A 143 -20.04 14.47 -9.54
N THR A 144 -20.57 13.98 -8.46
CA THR A 144 -19.88 13.77 -7.20
C THR A 144 -19.47 12.32 -7.11
N TYR A 145 -18.23 12.05 -6.79
CA TYR A 145 -17.73 10.70 -6.66
C TYR A 145 -16.68 10.58 -5.56
N ASP A 146 -16.62 9.40 -4.98
CA ASP A 146 -15.49 9.00 -4.15
C ASP A 146 -14.49 8.20 -4.95
N GLN A 147 -13.26 8.25 -4.51
CA GLN A 147 -12.20 7.41 -5.01
C GLN A 147 -11.96 6.26 -4.03
N PHE A 148 -11.97 5.06 -4.55
CA PHE A 148 -11.75 3.85 -3.79
C PHE A 148 -10.55 3.10 -4.36
N TYR A 149 -9.57 2.84 -3.50
CA TYR A 149 -8.34 2.13 -3.86
C TYR A 149 -8.31 0.80 -3.13
N ARG A 150 -7.91 -0.24 -3.84
CA ARG A 150 -7.67 -1.55 -3.26
C ARG A 150 -6.35 -2.09 -3.79
N ASN A 151 -5.52 -2.58 -2.88
CA ASN A 151 -4.30 -3.29 -3.23
C ASN A 151 -4.22 -4.59 -2.44
N PHE A 152 -3.80 -5.64 -3.12
CA PHE A 152 -3.57 -6.95 -2.56
C PHE A 152 -2.25 -7.46 -3.07
N ASP A 153 -1.36 -7.84 -2.17
CA ASP A 153 -0.07 -8.41 -2.50
C ASP A 153 0.15 -9.70 -1.73
N VAL A 154 0.71 -10.70 -2.39
CA VAL A 154 1.23 -11.92 -1.77
C VAL A 154 2.62 -12.21 -2.27
N ALA A 155 3.48 -12.68 -1.38
CA ALA A 155 4.80 -13.13 -1.74
C ALA A 155 5.14 -14.44 -1.03
N GLY A 156 5.91 -15.27 -1.70
CA GLY A 156 6.49 -16.48 -1.13
C GLY A 156 7.96 -16.56 -1.44
N GLY A 157 8.76 -17.00 -0.47
CA GLY A 157 10.20 -17.08 -0.65
C GLY A 157 10.81 -18.33 -0.02
N ALA A 158 11.94 -18.73 -0.56
CA ALA A 158 12.79 -19.78 0.00
C ALA A 158 14.24 -19.28 0.06
N LYS A 159 14.88 -19.47 1.20
CA LYS A 159 16.30 -19.14 1.41
C LYS A 159 17.06 -20.37 1.88
N TYR A 160 18.10 -20.75 1.15
CA TYR A 160 18.99 -21.86 1.49
C TYR A 160 20.38 -21.35 1.87
N ALA A 161 20.80 -21.60 3.12
CA ALA A 161 22.12 -21.26 3.62
C ALA A 161 23.17 -22.28 3.15
N LEU A 162 24.24 -21.80 2.52
CA LEU A 162 25.36 -22.62 2.04
C LEU A 162 26.48 -22.74 3.08
N GLY A 163 26.44 -21.92 4.12
CA GLY A 163 27.44 -21.82 5.18
C GLY A 163 28.09 -20.45 5.26
N GLY A 164 28.50 -20.04 6.45
CA GLY A 164 28.95 -18.64 6.69
C GLY A 164 27.85 -17.65 6.37
N GLN A 165 28.18 -16.67 5.53
CA GLN A 165 27.20 -15.68 5.04
C GLN A 165 26.67 -16.01 3.64
N ASN A 166 27.05 -17.17 3.07
CA ASN A 166 26.67 -17.58 1.72
C ASN A 166 25.24 -18.15 1.69
N PHE A 167 24.47 -17.78 0.69
CA PHE A 167 23.11 -18.28 0.54
C PHE A 167 22.59 -18.18 -0.90
N LEU A 168 21.55 -18.96 -1.16
CA LEU A 168 20.67 -18.84 -2.33
C LEU A 168 19.29 -18.44 -1.84
N SER A 169 18.59 -17.59 -2.57
CA SER A 169 17.16 -17.31 -2.34
C SER A 169 16.39 -17.20 -3.65
N VAL A 170 15.10 -17.55 -3.55
CA VAL A 170 14.11 -17.34 -4.60
C VAL A 170 12.91 -16.73 -3.95
N ASP A 171 12.40 -15.65 -4.54
CA ASP A 171 11.24 -14.92 -4.08
C ASP A 171 10.29 -14.69 -5.25
N LEU A 172 9.00 -14.95 -5.03
CA LEU A 172 7.92 -14.74 -5.99
C LEU A 172 6.90 -13.79 -5.36
N THR A 173 6.48 -12.81 -6.11
CA THR A 173 5.48 -11.82 -5.65
C THR A 173 4.40 -11.67 -6.71
N TYR A 174 3.16 -11.64 -6.25
CA TYR A 174 1.99 -11.25 -7.02
C TYR A 174 1.33 -10.06 -6.34
N GLY A 175 0.98 -9.04 -7.12
CA GLY A 175 0.23 -7.88 -6.65
C GLY A 175 -0.92 -7.54 -7.60
N ASN A 176 -2.01 -7.11 -7.02
CA ASN A 176 -3.16 -6.56 -7.75
C ASN A 176 -3.55 -5.22 -7.14
N TYR A 177 -3.55 -4.20 -7.97
CA TYR A 177 -4.02 -2.86 -7.64
C TYR A 177 -5.29 -2.57 -8.41
N SER A 178 -6.30 -2.02 -7.75
CA SER A 178 -7.56 -1.61 -8.37
C SER A 178 -7.96 -0.23 -7.87
N TYR A 179 -8.48 0.55 -8.78
CA TYR A 179 -8.98 1.88 -8.52
C TYR A 179 -10.41 2.01 -9.04
N PHE A 180 -11.30 2.55 -8.22
CA PHE A 180 -12.73 2.66 -8.50
C PHE A 180 -13.22 4.09 -8.26
N TYR A 181 -14.24 4.47 -9.00
CA TYR A 181 -15.11 5.60 -8.71
C TYR A 181 -16.45 5.12 -8.16
N ASN A 182 -16.93 5.75 -7.08
CA ASN A 182 -18.27 5.56 -6.55
C ASN A 182 -19.06 6.83 -6.77
N TYR A 183 -20.11 6.78 -7.53
CA TYR A 183 -20.96 7.92 -7.80
C TYR A 183 -22.04 8.09 -6.74
N HIS A 184 -22.17 9.31 -6.21
CA HIS A 184 -23.10 9.65 -5.14
C HIS A 184 -24.31 10.47 -5.59
N HIS A 185 -24.48 10.70 -6.88
CA HIS A 185 -25.64 11.41 -7.38
C HIS A 185 -26.93 10.71 -6.97
N LYS A 186 -27.94 11.51 -6.63
CA LYS A 186 -29.29 11.02 -6.34
C LYS A 186 -30.05 10.66 -7.63
N ASP A 187 -29.68 11.32 -8.72
CA ASP A 187 -30.35 11.21 -10.02
C ASP A 187 -29.41 10.67 -11.09
N VAL A 188 -30.02 10.13 -12.14
CA VAL A 188 -29.30 9.73 -13.34
C VAL A 188 -28.70 10.95 -14.02
N THR A 189 -27.40 10.94 -14.24
CA THR A 189 -26.70 12.06 -14.87
C THR A 189 -26.20 11.67 -16.25
N ASN A 190 -26.50 12.52 -17.24
CA ASN A 190 -25.99 12.39 -18.58
C ASN A 190 -24.98 13.50 -18.86
N PHE A 191 -23.83 13.18 -19.38
CA PHE A 191 -22.84 14.13 -19.83
C PHE A 191 -22.19 13.70 -21.14
N PHE A 192 -21.61 14.66 -21.83
CA PHE A 192 -20.87 14.43 -23.05
C PHE A 192 -19.39 14.37 -22.71
N ASP A 193 -18.74 13.27 -23.03
CA ASP A 193 -17.31 13.13 -22.84
C ASP A 193 -16.58 13.85 -24.00
N PRO A 194 -15.83 14.91 -23.71
CA PRO A 194 -15.14 15.67 -24.74
C PRO A 194 -13.99 14.91 -25.41
N GLU A 195 -13.43 13.91 -24.76
CA GLU A 195 -12.32 13.12 -25.29
C GLU A 195 -12.79 12.06 -26.27
N THR A 196 -13.86 11.37 -25.95
CA THR A 196 -14.39 10.28 -26.78
C THR A 196 -15.53 10.72 -27.70
N GLY A 197 -16.13 11.89 -27.45
CA GLY A 197 -17.31 12.35 -28.18
C GLY A 197 -18.58 11.56 -27.87
N LEU A 198 -18.57 10.73 -26.84
CA LEU A 198 -19.69 9.88 -26.48
C LEU A 198 -20.55 10.48 -25.37
N ARG A 199 -21.84 10.19 -25.42
CA ARG A 199 -22.75 10.48 -24.33
C ARG A 199 -22.65 9.39 -23.27
N ILE A 200 -22.25 9.77 -22.07
CA ILE A 200 -22.11 8.86 -20.93
C ILE A 200 -23.27 9.08 -19.98
N THR A 201 -23.88 7.99 -19.54
CA THR A 201 -24.94 7.99 -18.52
C THR A 201 -24.38 7.39 -17.25
N ARG A 202 -24.57 8.07 -16.10
CA ARG A 202 -24.20 7.59 -14.77
C ARG A 202 -25.43 7.41 -13.90
N TYR A 203 -25.46 6.31 -13.19
CA TYR A 203 -26.58 5.93 -12.31
C TYR A 203 -26.20 6.16 -10.83
N PRO A 204 -27.18 6.44 -9.98
CA PRO A 204 -26.97 6.55 -8.53
C PRO A 204 -26.34 5.28 -7.97
N GLY A 205 -25.31 5.42 -7.15
CA GLY A 205 -24.61 4.30 -6.49
C GLY A 205 -23.72 3.45 -7.41
N GLU A 206 -23.50 3.88 -8.65
CA GLU A 206 -22.64 3.14 -9.59
C GLU A 206 -21.21 3.06 -9.07
N HIS A 207 -20.66 1.84 -9.06
CA HIS A 207 -19.29 1.53 -8.67
C HIS A 207 -18.51 1.09 -9.91
N ILE A 208 -17.60 1.92 -10.37
CA ILE A 208 -16.89 1.73 -11.64
C ILE A 208 -15.44 1.41 -11.39
N LEU A 209 -14.99 0.28 -11.91
CA LEU A 209 -13.57 -0.07 -11.98
C LEU A 209 -12.92 0.77 -13.09
N GLU A 210 -12.10 1.74 -12.69
CA GLU A 210 -11.35 2.60 -13.62
C GLU A 210 -10.05 1.94 -14.07
N THR A 211 -9.33 1.37 -13.11
CA THR A 211 -8.02 0.77 -13.36
C THR A 211 -7.86 -0.50 -12.57
N SER A 212 -7.33 -1.54 -13.23
CA SER A 212 -6.83 -2.74 -12.59
C SER A 212 -5.46 -3.09 -13.15
N GLN A 213 -4.49 -3.24 -12.28
CA GLN A 213 -3.13 -3.60 -12.64
C GLN A 213 -2.70 -4.85 -11.88
N GLN A 214 -2.12 -5.79 -12.59
CA GLN A 214 -1.53 -6.99 -12.00
C GLN A 214 -0.03 -6.98 -12.23
N ARG A 215 0.71 -7.39 -11.23
CA ARG A 215 2.16 -7.47 -11.29
C ARG A 215 2.62 -8.82 -10.77
N PHE A 216 3.47 -9.47 -11.55
CA PHE A 216 4.21 -10.66 -11.16
C PHE A 216 5.69 -10.32 -11.13
N LEU A 217 6.37 -10.70 -10.07
CA LEU A 217 7.81 -10.54 -9.93
C LEU A 217 8.41 -11.84 -9.41
N GLY A 218 9.42 -12.34 -10.10
CA GLY A 218 10.27 -13.44 -9.65
C GLY A 218 11.70 -12.95 -9.49
N GLN A 219 12.32 -13.23 -8.35
CA GLN A 219 13.72 -12.91 -8.08
C GLN A 219 14.46 -14.13 -7.58
N ALA A 220 15.63 -14.39 -8.16
CA ALA A 220 16.59 -15.36 -7.64
C ALA A 220 17.89 -14.61 -7.28
N LYS A 221 18.42 -14.89 -6.10
CA LYS A 221 19.63 -14.26 -5.59
C LYS A 221 20.59 -15.30 -5.04
N SER A 222 21.85 -15.19 -5.44
CA SER A 222 22.96 -15.95 -4.86
C SER A 222 23.96 -14.97 -4.25
N VAL A 223 24.44 -15.28 -3.05
CA VAL A 223 25.44 -14.48 -2.35
C VAL A 223 26.57 -15.41 -1.94
N PHE A 224 27.78 -15.08 -2.39
CA PHE A 224 29.03 -15.78 -2.06
C PHE A 224 30.02 -14.76 -1.50
N HIS A 225 30.44 -14.94 -0.27
CA HIS A 225 31.55 -14.19 0.30
C HIS A 225 32.82 -14.99 -0.01
N LEU A 226 33.59 -14.49 -0.95
CA LEU A 226 34.93 -14.99 -1.22
C LEU A 226 35.81 -14.44 -0.10
N GLY A 227 36.46 -15.32 0.68
CA GLY A 227 37.26 -14.91 1.82
C GLY A 227 38.29 -13.84 1.44
N GLU A 228 38.59 -12.95 2.38
CA GLU A 228 39.68 -11.98 2.26
C GLU A 228 41.00 -12.73 2.05
N ASN A 229 41.35 -13.00 0.80
CA ASN A 229 42.76 -13.20 0.46
C ASN A 229 43.33 -11.78 0.38
N ASN A 230 44.06 -11.41 1.41
CA ASN A 230 44.99 -10.29 1.36
C ASN A 230 45.85 -10.44 0.12
N ILE A 231 45.63 -9.56 -0.86
CA ILE A 231 46.60 -9.25 -1.89
C ILE A 231 47.25 -7.94 -1.49
#